data_dd1886374df727e0f121b4d3ccd44a7c
#
_entry.id   dd1886374df727e0f121b4d3ccd44a7c
#
_cell.length_a   1.000
_cell.length_b   1.000
_cell.length_c   1.000
_cell.angle_alpha   90.00
_cell.angle_beta   90.00
_cell.angle_gamma   90.00
#
_symmetry.space_group_name_H-M   'P 1'
#
loop_
_entity.id
_entity.type
_entity.pdbx_description
1 polymer ?
#
loop_
_entity_poly.entity_id
_entity_poly.type
_entity_poly.pdbx_seq_one_letter_code
_entity_poly.pdbx_strand_id
1 'polypeptide(L)'
;MAKRQKRKRSVFLPLLAVLLVLALAGTVLFSAFREKIDRWEYPQRYEEYVEYYAGKYGIDPMILYAFIRTESNFDPNVDSDAGARGLMQITEVTFDWIKTKIAPTEDLTFDDLYDPETNIRF
;
A
#
# COMPACT_ATOMS: atom_id res chain seq x y z
N MET A 1 29.34 67.15 19.52
CA MET A 1 28.17 66.61 18.81
C MET A 1 28.47 65.19 18.32
N ALA A 2 27.97 64.16 18.99
CA ALA A 2 28.22 62.77 18.60
C ALA A 2 27.19 62.33 17.56
N LYS A 3 27.64 61.97 16.36
CA LYS A 3 26.82 61.45 15.29
C LYS A 3 26.35 60.04 15.67
N ARG A 4 25.06 59.86 15.98
CA ARG A 4 24.38 58.59 16.24
C ARG A 4 24.32 57.76 14.94
N GLN A 5 25.22 56.79 14.79
CA GLN A 5 25.23 55.86 13.66
C GLN A 5 23.99 54.97 13.76
N LYS A 6 23.04 55.12 12.85
CA LYS A 6 21.87 54.24 12.71
C LYS A 6 22.36 52.89 12.18
N ARG A 7 22.41 51.88 13.07
CA ARG A 7 22.71 50.48 12.73
C ARG A 7 21.62 49.97 11.79
N LYS A 8 21.96 49.83 10.50
CA LYS A 8 21.05 49.20 9.53
C LYS A 8 20.80 47.77 10.00
N ARG A 9 19.61 47.47 10.50
CA ARG A 9 19.21 46.08 10.81
C ARG A 9 19.19 45.31 9.50
N SER A 10 20.03 44.31 9.38
CA SER A 10 20.03 43.39 8.25
C SER A 10 18.71 42.64 8.24
N VAL A 11 17.92 42.77 7.19
CA VAL A 11 16.66 42.05 6.97
C VAL A 11 16.89 40.66 6.35
N PHE A 12 18.15 40.39 6.01
CA PHE A 12 18.53 39.13 5.34
C PHE A 12 18.31 37.89 6.24
N LEU A 13 18.70 37.97 7.50
CA LEU A 13 18.58 36.86 8.43
C LEU A 13 17.12 36.46 8.73
N PRO A 14 16.18 37.40 9.02
CA PRO A 14 14.77 37.05 9.19
C PRO A 14 14.13 36.55 7.88
N LEU A 15 14.53 37.09 6.73
CA LEU A 15 14.03 36.60 5.44
C LEU A 15 14.46 35.14 5.18
N LEU A 16 15.73 34.82 5.45
CA LEU A 16 16.23 33.44 5.34
C LEU A 16 15.49 32.47 6.28
N ALA A 17 15.24 32.91 7.53
CA ALA A 17 14.47 32.12 8.49
C ALA A 17 13.04 31.83 8.00
N VAL A 18 12.37 32.83 7.44
CA VAL A 18 11.03 32.64 6.85
C VAL A 18 11.07 31.65 5.68
N LEU A 19 12.05 31.76 4.79
CA LEU A 19 12.21 30.84 3.66
C LEU A 19 12.46 29.39 4.12
N LEU A 20 13.27 29.20 5.17
CA LEU A 20 13.51 27.88 5.75
C LEU A 20 12.23 27.29 6.37
N VAL A 21 11.45 28.07 7.07
CA VAL A 21 10.17 27.63 7.66
C VAL A 21 9.18 27.26 6.55
N LEU A 22 9.09 28.04 5.48
CA LEU A 22 8.23 27.74 4.34
C LEU A 22 8.67 26.45 3.60
N ALA A 23 9.98 26.26 3.45
CA ALA A 23 10.51 25.04 2.84
C ALA A 23 10.20 23.80 3.70
N LEU A 24 10.39 23.88 5.02
CA LEU A 24 10.02 22.81 5.96
C LEU A 24 8.52 22.52 5.95
N ALA A 25 7.69 23.55 5.99
CA ALA A 25 6.24 23.39 5.88
C ALA A 25 5.84 22.74 4.55
N GLY A 26 6.47 23.15 3.45
CA GLY A 26 6.26 22.57 2.12
C GLY A 26 6.62 21.09 2.05
N THR A 27 7.72 20.66 2.66
CA THR A 27 8.12 19.23 2.70
C THR A 27 7.13 18.40 3.53
N VAL A 28 6.68 18.90 4.69
CA VAL A 28 5.69 18.21 5.54
C VAL A 28 4.35 18.09 4.81
N LEU A 29 3.88 19.16 4.18
CA LEU A 29 2.63 19.14 3.40
C LEU A 29 2.74 18.19 2.21
N PHE A 30 3.89 18.18 1.53
CA PHE A 30 4.11 17.28 0.39
C PHE A 30 4.14 15.81 0.82
N SER A 31 4.78 15.47 1.94
CA SER A 31 4.78 14.09 2.46
C SER A 31 3.37 13.63 2.85
N ALA A 32 2.62 14.47 3.58
CA ALA A 32 1.23 14.17 3.95
C ALA A 32 0.30 14.00 2.73
N PHE A 33 0.54 14.80 1.68
CA PHE A 33 -0.21 14.71 0.44
C PHE A 33 0.12 13.44 -0.34
N ARG A 34 1.38 13.02 -0.38
CA ARG A 34 1.81 11.75 -0.98
C ARG A 34 1.18 10.56 -0.26
N GLU A 35 1.24 10.49 1.07
CA GLU A 35 0.58 9.43 1.83
C GLU A 35 -0.93 9.34 1.55
N LYS A 36 -1.59 10.48 1.37
CA LYS A 36 -3.02 10.50 1.04
C LYS A 36 -3.30 9.99 -0.37
N ILE A 37 -2.44 10.31 -1.35
CA ILE A 37 -2.55 9.78 -2.72
C ILE A 37 -2.28 8.27 -2.71
N ASP A 38 -1.22 7.82 -2.05
CA ASP A 38 -0.85 6.41 -1.99
C ASP A 38 -1.98 5.57 -1.39
N ARG A 39 -2.63 6.05 -0.31
CA ARG A 39 -3.81 5.38 0.28
C ARG A 39 -5.04 5.39 -0.61
N TRP A 40 -5.20 6.39 -1.47
CA TRP A 40 -6.33 6.48 -2.40
C TRP A 40 -6.08 5.63 -3.66
N GLU A 41 -4.85 5.58 -4.13
CA GLU A 41 -4.44 4.80 -5.30
C GLU A 41 -4.32 3.30 -4.97
N TYR A 42 -3.90 2.97 -3.75
CA TYR A 42 -3.79 1.60 -3.23
C TYR A 42 -4.64 1.45 -1.95
N PRO A 43 -5.95 1.22 -2.07
CA PRO A 43 -6.77 0.95 -0.90
C PRO A 43 -6.24 -0.31 -0.21
N GLN A 44 -5.79 -0.16 1.05
CA GLN A 44 -5.28 -1.27 1.88
C GLN A 44 -6.47 -2.10 2.40
N ARG A 45 -7.26 -2.64 1.47
CA ARG A 45 -8.30 -3.62 1.82
C ARG A 45 -7.63 -4.93 2.17
N TYR A 46 -8.17 -5.63 3.13
CA TYR A 46 -7.65 -6.91 3.61
C TYR A 46 -6.23 -6.82 4.21
N GLU A 47 -5.88 -5.66 4.81
CA GLU A 47 -4.56 -5.36 5.37
C GLU A 47 -4.08 -6.48 6.31
N GLU A 48 -4.95 -6.97 7.19
CA GLU A 48 -4.63 -8.04 8.15
C GLU A 48 -4.09 -9.29 7.44
N TYR A 49 -4.74 -9.74 6.38
CA TYR A 49 -4.34 -10.93 5.63
C TYR A 49 -3.10 -10.68 4.78
N VAL A 50 -3.05 -9.54 4.09
CA VAL A 50 -1.91 -9.17 3.24
C VAL A 50 -0.64 -9.06 4.07
N GLU A 51 -0.66 -8.32 5.18
CA GLU A 51 0.50 -8.16 6.05
C GLU A 51 0.95 -9.49 6.68
N TYR A 52 -0.02 -10.29 7.15
CA TYR A 52 0.27 -11.59 7.73
C TYR A 52 0.95 -12.54 6.75
N TYR A 53 0.37 -12.73 5.57
CA TYR A 53 0.91 -13.70 4.60
C TYR A 53 2.15 -13.18 3.88
N ALA A 54 2.26 -11.86 3.63
CA ALA A 54 3.48 -11.23 3.14
C ALA A 54 4.65 -11.47 4.11
N GLY A 55 4.44 -11.21 5.40
CA GLY A 55 5.44 -11.47 6.44
C GLY A 55 5.81 -12.94 6.55
N LYS A 56 4.83 -13.84 6.48
CA LYS A 56 5.03 -15.30 6.55
C LYS A 56 5.87 -15.85 5.40
N TYR A 57 5.70 -15.31 4.20
CA TYR A 57 6.40 -15.79 3.01
C TYR A 57 7.59 -14.91 2.60
N GLY A 58 7.88 -13.82 3.35
CA GLY A 58 8.99 -12.91 3.06
C GLY A 58 8.79 -12.09 1.79
N ILE A 59 7.55 -11.74 1.47
CA ILE A 59 7.16 -10.94 0.32
C ILE A 59 6.89 -9.51 0.78
N ASP A 60 7.24 -8.50 -0.04
CA ASP A 60 6.82 -7.12 0.22
C ASP A 60 5.29 -7.00 0.11
N PRO A 61 4.58 -6.54 1.16
CA PRO A 61 3.12 -6.38 1.13
C PRO A 61 2.62 -5.56 -0.06
N MET A 62 3.39 -4.56 -0.49
CA MET A 62 3.02 -3.73 -1.64
C MET A 62 2.93 -4.52 -2.95
N ILE A 63 3.69 -5.61 -3.08
CA ILE A 63 3.59 -6.51 -4.23
C ILE A 63 2.24 -7.21 -4.21
N LEU A 64 1.79 -7.74 -3.06
CA LEU A 64 0.48 -8.38 -2.94
C LEU A 64 -0.66 -7.40 -3.22
N TYR A 65 -0.59 -6.18 -2.68
CA TYR A 65 -1.58 -5.14 -2.98
C TYR A 65 -1.65 -4.83 -4.49
N ALA A 66 -0.49 -4.73 -5.15
CA ALA A 66 -0.43 -4.47 -6.59
C ALA A 66 -1.06 -5.61 -7.41
N PHE A 67 -0.80 -6.87 -7.03
CA PHE A 67 -1.44 -8.04 -7.66
C PHE A 67 -2.95 -8.01 -7.46
N ILE A 68 -3.44 -7.92 -6.23
CA ILE A 68 -4.87 -7.89 -5.91
C ILE A 68 -5.57 -6.77 -6.69
N ARG A 69 -4.94 -5.60 -6.76
CA ARG A 69 -5.50 -4.50 -7.53
C ARG A 69 -5.60 -4.80 -9.02
N THR A 70 -4.57 -5.39 -9.59
CA THR A 70 -4.51 -5.69 -11.03
C THR A 70 -5.48 -6.81 -11.41
N GLU A 71 -5.56 -7.85 -10.58
CA GLU A 71 -6.32 -9.07 -10.86
C GLU A 71 -7.82 -8.89 -10.61
N SER A 72 -8.22 -8.22 -9.53
CA SER A 72 -9.62 -8.14 -9.11
C SER A 72 -10.10 -6.74 -8.75
N ASN A 73 -9.21 -5.75 -8.71
CA ASN A 73 -9.49 -4.45 -8.11
C ASN A 73 -10.09 -4.56 -6.69
N PHE A 74 -9.59 -5.52 -5.90
CA PHE A 74 -10.06 -5.83 -4.54
C PHE A 74 -11.50 -6.36 -4.45
N ASP A 75 -12.05 -6.91 -5.52
CA ASP A 75 -13.33 -7.59 -5.48
C ASP A 75 -13.12 -9.10 -5.29
N PRO A 76 -13.55 -9.70 -4.16
CA PRO A 76 -13.33 -11.11 -3.87
C PRO A 76 -14.25 -12.04 -4.70
N ASN A 77 -15.26 -11.50 -5.36
CA ASN A 77 -16.27 -12.29 -6.09
C ASN A 77 -16.06 -12.27 -7.61
N VAL A 78 -14.89 -11.87 -8.10
CA VAL A 78 -14.59 -11.84 -9.54
C VAL A 78 -14.24 -13.23 -10.04
N ASP A 79 -14.92 -13.64 -11.12
CA ASP A 79 -14.54 -14.77 -11.97
C ASP A 79 -14.06 -14.23 -13.33
N SER A 80 -12.98 -14.80 -13.86
CA SER A 80 -12.53 -14.50 -15.22
C SER A 80 -13.12 -15.50 -16.24
N ASP A 81 -13.11 -15.11 -17.51
CA ASP A 81 -13.48 -16.00 -18.62
C ASP A 81 -12.58 -17.25 -18.70
N ALA A 82 -11.38 -17.20 -18.16
CA ALA A 82 -10.44 -18.30 -18.05
C ALA A 82 -10.67 -19.20 -16.83
N GLY A 83 -11.72 -18.93 -16.03
CA GLY A 83 -12.06 -19.68 -14.82
C GLY A 83 -11.13 -19.40 -13.63
N ALA A 84 -10.46 -18.25 -13.60
CA ALA A 84 -9.73 -17.80 -12.42
C ALA A 84 -10.68 -17.09 -11.46
N ARG A 85 -10.37 -17.14 -10.13
CA ARG A 85 -11.33 -16.76 -9.09
C ARG A 85 -10.72 -15.92 -7.98
N GLY A 86 -11.49 -14.92 -7.54
CA GLY A 86 -11.26 -14.12 -6.34
C GLY A 86 -10.15 -13.08 -6.46
N LEU A 87 -9.61 -12.65 -5.32
CA LEU A 87 -8.70 -11.50 -5.22
C LEU A 87 -7.43 -11.63 -6.07
N MET A 88 -6.81 -12.81 -6.07
CA MET A 88 -5.55 -13.10 -6.77
C MET A 88 -5.76 -13.83 -8.11
N GLN A 89 -7.02 -14.02 -8.53
CA GLN A 89 -7.40 -14.70 -9.77
C GLN A 89 -6.70 -16.06 -9.94
N ILE A 90 -6.91 -16.94 -8.97
CA ILE A 90 -6.33 -18.27 -8.95
C ILE A 90 -7.22 -19.22 -9.76
N THR A 91 -6.61 -19.98 -10.69
CA THR A 91 -7.31 -21.02 -11.45
C THR A 91 -7.43 -22.30 -10.63
N GLU A 92 -8.41 -23.16 -10.97
CA GLU A 92 -8.64 -24.41 -10.25
C GLU A 92 -7.41 -25.33 -10.25
N VAL A 93 -6.72 -25.45 -11.38
CA VAL A 93 -5.47 -26.23 -11.47
C VAL A 93 -4.39 -25.69 -10.53
N THR A 94 -4.26 -24.37 -10.44
CA THR A 94 -3.31 -23.72 -9.53
C THR A 94 -3.71 -23.94 -8.08
N PHE A 95 -5.00 -23.79 -7.74
CA PHE A 95 -5.53 -24.05 -6.42
C PHE A 95 -5.24 -25.48 -5.96
N ASP A 96 -5.55 -26.48 -6.78
CA ASP A 96 -5.31 -27.89 -6.47
C ASP A 96 -3.83 -28.15 -6.21
N TRP A 97 -2.95 -27.59 -7.05
CA TRP A 97 -1.51 -27.75 -6.87
C TRP A 97 -1.03 -27.10 -5.58
N ILE A 98 -1.44 -25.86 -5.29
CA ILE A 98 -1.06 -25.15 -4.05
C ILE A 98 -1.60 -25.91 -2.83
N LYS A 99 -2.87 -26.37 -2.87
CA LYS A 99 -3.50 -27.14 -1.80
C LYS A 99 -2.65 -28.33 -1.39
N THR A 100 -2.05 -29.04 -2.34
CA THR A 100 -1.14 -30.18 -2.02
C THR A 100 0.09 -29.76 -1.22
N LYS A 101 0.47 -28.48 -1.26
CA LYS A 101 1.69 -27.96 -0.61
C LYS A 101 1.44 -27.35 0.76
N ILE A 102 0.37 -26.57 0.89
CA ILE A 102 0.14 -25.74 2.08
C ILE A 102 -1.08 -26.17 2.91
N ALA A 103 -1.99 -26.96 2.33
CA ALA A 103 -3.27 -27.34 2.95
C ALA A 103 -3.72 -28.78 2.61
N PRO A 104 -2.83 -29.82 2.63
CA PRO A 104 -3.15 -31.15 2.09
C PRO A 104 -4.23 -31.90 2.87
N THR A 105 -4.50 -31.50 4.12
CA THR A 105 -5.50 -32.14 5.00
C THR A 105 -6.73 -31.28 5.26
N GLU A 106 -6.76 -30.06 4.72
CA GLU A 106 -7.88 -29.14 4.89
C GLU A 106 -8.98 -29.49 3.88
N ASP A 107 -10.23 -29.44 4.33
CA ASP A 107 -11.41 -29.68 3.48
C ASP A 107 -11.80 -28.37 2.78
N LEU A 108 -10.90 -27.90 1.89
CA LEU A 108 -11.10 -26.72 1.06
C LEU A 108 -11.47 -27.13 -0.36
N THR A 109 -12.39 -26.38 -0.94
CA THR A 109 -12.83 -26.49 -2.33
C THR A 109 -12.41 -25.26 -3.12
N PHE A 110 -12.52 -25.30 -4.42
CA PHE A 110 -12.22 -24.16 -5.27
C PHE A 110 -13.13 -22.94 -4.97
N ASP A 111 -14.36 -23.18 -4.46
CA ASP A 111 -15.29 -22.13 -4.05
C ASP A 111 -14.82 -21.34 -2.82
N ASP A 112 -13.94 -21.91 -1.99
CA ASP A 112 -13.37 -21.22 -0.84
C ASP A 112 -12.43 -20.07 -1.25
N LEU A 113 -12.06 -19.96 -2.51
CA LEU A 113 -11.30 -18.82 -3.04
C LEU A 113 -12.11 -17.51 -3.10
N TYR A 114 -13.41 -17.51 -2.86
CA TYR A 114 -14.17 -16.27 -2.65
C TYR A 114 -13.95 -15.69 -1.24
N ASP A 115 -13.45 -16.50 -0.30
CA ASP A 115 -13.01 -15.98 0.99
C ASP A 115 -11.67 -15.24 0.85
N PRO A 116 -11.60 -13.95 1.26
CA PRO A 116 -10.40 -13.15 1.10
C PRO A 116 -9.14 -13.72 1.75
N GLU A 117 -9.29 -14.30 2.96
CA GLU A 117 -8.15 -14.88 3.66
C GLU A 117 -7.61 -16.10 2.91
N THR A 118 -8.48 -17.01 2.51
CA THR A 118 -8.12 -18.20 1.75
C THR A 118 -7.45 -17.84 0.44
N ASN A 119 -8.00 -16.86 -0.28
CA ASN A 119 -7.45 -16.43 -1.57
C ASN A 119 -6.06 -15.81 -1.46
N ILE A 120 -5.82 -14.94 -0.46
CA ILE A 120 -4.51 -14.31 -0.24
C ILE A 120 -3.48 -15.31 0.30
N ARG A 121 -3.94 -16.31 1.05
CA ARG A 121 -3.10 -17.40 1.57
C ARG A 121 -2.56 -18.30 0.47
N PHE A 122 -3.36 -18.55 -0.57
CA PHE A 122 -3.07 -19.43 -1.69
C PHE A 122 -2.33 -18.71 -2.80
#